data_6d56cf607e622189500cad964a32f01e
#
_entry.id   6d56cf607e622189500cad964a32f01e
#
_cell.length_a   1.000
_cell.length_b   1.000
_cell.length_c   1.000
_cell.angle_alpha   90.00
_cell.angle_beta   90.00
_cell.angle_gamma   90.00
#
_symmetry.space_group_name_H-M   'P 1'
#
loop_
_entity.id
_entity.type
_entity.pdbx_description
1 polymer ?
#
loop_
_entity_poly.entity_id
_entity_poly.type
_entity_poly.pdbx_seq_one_letter_code
_entity_poly.pdbx_strand_id
1 'polypeptide(L)'
;MKQVIYGNDGTPESMQLAEGNVPRPGPGEILIEVAFAGINRPDVLQRSGRYPPPPGASPILGLEVAGTVAALGEGVSEWKAGQRLTALVPGGGYAEYCVAPAAHALPVPDGLDMAQAAALPETWFTVWANLIDLGRLKAGERLLVHGGSSG
;
A
#
# COMPACT_ATOMS: atom_id res chain seq x y z
N MET A 1 -1.58 -13.69 -12.87
CA MET A 1 -1.81 -12.23 -12.75
C MET A 1 -0.65 -11.47 -13.35
N LYS A 2 -0.89 -10.29 -13.86
CA LYS A 2 0.20 -9.39 -14.25
C LYS A 2 0.80 -8.72 -13.03
N GLN A 3 2.11 -8.52 -13.05
CA GLN A 3 2.88 -7.85 -11.99
C GLN A 3 4.07 -7.12 -12.59
N VAL A 4 4.57 -6.10 -11.89
CA VAL A 4 5.80 -5.41 -12.27
C VAL A 4 6.98 -6.07 -11.56
N ILE A 5 7.95 -6.53 -12.35
CA ILE A 5 9.25 -6.99 -11.85
C ILE A 5 10.34 -6.00 -12.23
N TYR A 6 11.49 -6.07 -11.59
CA TYR A 6 12.66 -5.22 -11.89
C TYR A 6 13.95 -6.01 -11.78
N GLY A 7 14.97 -5.57 -12.52
CA GLY A 7 16.30 -6.19 -12.55
C GLY A 7 17.18 -5.76 -11.39
N ASN A 8 18.29 -6.48 -11.21
CA ASN A 8 19.28 -6.22 -10.14
C ASN A 8 20.08 -4.93 -10.33
N ASP A 9 20.01 -4.32 -11.53
CA ASP A 9 20.67 -3.04 -11.84
C ASP A 9 19.97 -1.84 -11.19
N GLY A 10 18.72 -2.03 -10.73
CA GLY A 10 17.93 -1.01 -10.06
C GLY A 10 17.52 0.18 -10.92
N THR A 11 17.69 0.09 -12.25
CA THR A 11 17.33 1.16 -13.17
C THR A 11 15.82 1.16 -13.48
N PRO A 12 15.22 2.30 -13.83
CA PRO A 12 13.81 2.34 -14.26
C PRO A 12 13.56 1.47 -15.50
N GLU A 13 14.54 1.39 -16.41
CA GLU A 13 14.48 0.64 -17.66
C GLU A 13 14.40 -0.87 -17.46
N SER A 14 14.85 -1.35 -16.30
CA SER A 14 14.74 -2.77 -15.94
C SER A 14 13.34 -3.22 -15.49
N MET A 15 12.42 -2.27 -15.30
CA MET A 15 11.05 -2.60 -14.92
C MET A 15 10.26 -3.18 -16.10
N GLN A 16 9.64 -4.33 -15.87
CA GLN A 16 8.92 -5.09 -16.89
C GLN A 16 7.62 -5.64 -16.33
N LEU A 17 6.62 -5.80 -17.21
CA LEU A 17 5.44 -6.59 -16.90
C LEU A 17 5.77 -8.08 -17.05
N ALA A 18 5.40 -8.86 -16.04
CA ALA A 18 5.55 -10.32 -16.04
C ALA A 18 4.29 -10.99 -15.54
N GLU A 19 4.13 -12.26 -15.89
CA GLU A 19 3.09 -13.11 -15.32
C GLU A 19 3.57 -13.69 -13.99
N GLY A 20 2.65 -13.72 -13.01
CA GLY A 20 2.89 -14.31 -11.69
C GLY A 20 1.66 -15.02 -11.15
N ASN A 21 1.82 -15.72 -10.05
CA ASN A 21 0.70 -16.37 -9.39
C ASN A 21 -0.08 -15.36 -8.52
N VAL A 22 -1.39 -15.53 -8.49
CA VAL A 22 -2.23 -14.79 -7.53
C VAL A 22 -1.88 -15.28 -6.12
N PRO A 23 -1.48 -14.38 -5.19
CA PRO A 23 -1.17 -14.78 -3.83
C PRO A 23 -2.43 -15.24 -3.08
N ARG A 24 -2.22 -15.97 -1.98
CA ARG A 24 -3.31 -16.40 -1.11
C ARG A 24 -3.21 -15.66 0.22
N PRO A 25 -4.32 -15.08 0.74
CA PRO A 25 -4.30 -14.44 2.04
C PRO A 25 -4.14 -15.48 3.14
N GLY A 26 -3.23 -15.23 4.06
CA GLY A 26 -3.07 -15.99 5.30
C GLY A 26 -4.06 -15.57 6.39
N PRO A 27 -3.99 -16.13 7.61
CA PRO A 27 -4.82 -15.72 8.72
C PRO A 27 -4.66 -14.21 9.02
N GLY A 28 -5.79 -13.51 9.19
CA GLY A 28 -5.81 -12.06 9.44
C GLY A 28 -5.50 -11.18 8.22
N GLU A 29 -5.38 -11.76 7.03
CA GLU A 29 -5.08 -11.04 5.80
C GLU A 29 -6.25 -11.01 4.84
N ILE A 30 -6.23 -10.07 3.91
CA ILE A 30 -7.17 -9.95 2.80
C ILE A 30 -6.43 -9.99 1.47
N LEU A 31 -7.02 -10.64 0.48
CA LEU A 31 -6.61 -10.53 -0.92
C LEU A 31 -7.34 -9.35 -1.55
N ILE A 32 -6.59 -8.45 -2.15
CA ILE A 32 -7.12 -7.25 -2.82
C ILE A 32 -6.95 -7.41 -4.32
N GLU A 33 -8.04 -7.26 -5.08
CA GLU A 33 -7.98 -7.00 -6.51
C GLU A 33 -7.68 -5.51 -6.70
N VAL A 34 -6.46 -5.21 -7.15
CA VAL A 34 -5.92 -3.85 -7.20
C VAL A 34 -6.48 -3.09 -8.39
N ALA A 35 -7.14 -1.97 -8.12
CA ALA A 35 -7.58 -1.04 -9.15
C ALA A 35 -6.52 0.02 -9.43
N PHE A 36 -5.89 0.55 -8.38
CA PHE A 36 -4.83 1.56 -8.45
C PHE A 36 -3.80 1.33 -7.34
N ALA A 37 -2.55 1.68 -7.62
CA ALA A 37 -1.45 1.71 -6.64
C ALA A 37 -0.81 3.09 -6.63
N GLY A 38 -0.47 3.60 -5.44
CA GLY A 38 0.31 4.82 -5.29
C GLY A 38 1.79 4.60 -5.61
N ILE A 39 2.48 5.67 -5.97
CA ILE A 39 3.93 5.65 -6.25
C ILE A 39 4.63 6.46 -5.16
N ASN A 40 5.56 5.83 -4.47
CA ASN A 40 6.24 6.41 -3.32
C ASN A 40 7.76 6.38 -3.44
N ARG A 41 8.44 7.25 -2.69
CA ARG A 41 9.91 7.28 -2.67
C ARG A 41 10.54 5.96 -2.25
N PRO A 42 10.00 5.22 -1.26
CA PRO A 42 10.51 3.89 -0.90
C PRO A 42 10.51 2.88 -2.05
N ASP A 43 9.56 2.94 -2.99
CA ASP A 43 9.57 2.06 -4.17
C ASP A 43 10.82 2.25 -5.02
N VAL A 44 11.23 3.51 -5.23
CA VAL A 44 12.46 3.86 -5.94
C VAL A 44 13.69 3.37 -5.19
N LEU A 45 13.68 3.50 -3.86
CA LEU A 45 14.78 3.03 -3.01
C LEU A 45 14.87 1.50 -2.97
N GLN A 46 13.73 0.80 -2.89
CA GLN A 46 13.67 -0.66 -2.93
C GLN A 46 14.21 -1.17 -4.28
N ARG A 47 13.74 -0.61 -5.39
CA ARG A 47 14.23 -0.96 -6.73
C ARG A 47 15.76 -0.79 -6.84
N SER A 48 16.31 0.26 -6.24
CA SER A 48 17.76 0.52 -6.25
C SER A 48 18.56 -0.21 -5.15
N GLY A 49 17.94 -1.17 -4.44
CA GLY A 49 18.60 -1.96 -3.39
C GLY A 49 18.89 -1.20 -2.09
N ARG A 50 18.35 0.01 -1.91
CA ARG A 50 18.61 0.88 -0.75
C ARG A 50 17.51 0.84 0.32
N TYR A 51 16.45 0.09 0.08
CA TYR A 51 15.34 -0.12 1.01
C TYR A 51 14.86 -1.56 0.86
N PRO A 52 15.42 -2.51 1.63
CA PRO A 52 15.01 -3.90 1.55
C PRO A 52 13.59 -4.07 2.10
N PRO A 53 12.75 -4.90 1.44
CA PRO A 53 11.42 -5.19 1.97
C PRO A 53 11.52 -5.87 3.33
N PRO A 54 10.52 -5.73 4.20
CA PRO A 54 10.46 -6.48 5.45
C PRO A 54 10.53 -8.00 5.22
N PRO A 55 11.08 -8.78 6.18
CA PRO A 55 11.10 -10.24 6.07
C PRO A 55 9.70 -10.80 5.83
N GLY A 56 9.56 -11.66 4.81
CA GLY A 56 8.28 -12.27 4.42
C GLY A 56 7.37 -11.41 3.55
N ALA A 57 7.71 -10.14 3.31
CA ALA A 57 6.96 -9.30 2.39
C ALA A 57 7.18 -9.69 0.92
N SER A 58 6.23 -9.33 0.07
CA SER A 58 6.36 -9.49 -1.39
C SER A 58 7.58 -8.71 -1.90
N PRO A 59 8.41 -9.30 -2.78
CA PRO A 59 9.49 -8.56 -3.44
C PRO A 59 8.99 -7.59 -4.51
N ILE A 60 7.73 -7.68 -4.91
CA ILE A 60 7.10 -6.77 -5.86
C ILE A 60 6.94 -5.41 -5.19
N LEU A 61 7.22 -4.33 -5.92
CA LEU A 61 7.07 -2.95 -5.47
C LEU A 61 5.61 -2.59 -5.16
N GLY A 62 5.42 -1.42 -4.57
CA GLY A 62 4.12 -0.81 -4.27
C GLY A 62 3.71 -1.02 -2.82
N LEU A 63 3.57 0.09 -2.09
CA LEU A 63 3.31 0.11 -0.65
C LEU A 63 1.89 0.53 -0.30
N GLU A 64 1.12 1.05 -1.26
CA GLU A 64 -0.26 1.43 -1.04
C GLU A 64 -1.11 1.12 -2.28
N VAL A 65 -2.35 0.75 -2.04
CA VAL A 65 -3.30 0.38 -3.08
C VAL A 65 -4.71 0.83 -2.73
N ALA A 66 -5.56 0.96 -3.77
CA ALA A 66 -7.00 0.88 -3.62
C ALA A 66 -7.55 -0.18 -4.58
N GLY A 67 -8.61 -0.85 -4.14
CA GLY A 67 -9.19 -1.94 -4.89
C GLY A 67 -10.43 -2.52 -4.23
N THR A 68 -10.71 -3.78 -4.52
CA THR A 68 -11.82 -4.52 -3.92
C THR A 68 -11.32 -5.78 -3.23
N VAL A 69 -11.99 -6.16 -2.16
CA VAL A 69 -11.73 -7.44 -1.47
C VAL A 69 -12.06 -8.59 -2.40
N ALA A 70 -11.05 -9.36 -2.82
CA ALA A 70 -11.22 -10.55 -3.66
C ALA A 70 -11.41 -11.83 -2.83
N ALA A 71 -10.69 -11.94 -1.70
CA ALA A 71 -10.82 -13.07 -0.77
C ALA A 71 -10.41 -12.64 0.65
N LEU A 72 -10.85 -13.42 1.63
CA LEU A 72 -10.57 -13.20 3.05
C LEU A 72 -9.75 -14.38 3.58
N GLY A 73 -8.75 -14.09 4.37
CA GLY A 73 -8.03 -15.06 5.16
C GLY A 73 -8.81 -15.49 6.41
N GLU A 74 -8.33 -16.53 7.07
CA GLU A 74 -8.94 -17.03 8.30
C GLU A 74 -8.97 -15.95 9.38
N GLY A 75 -10.12 -15.86 10.11
CA GLY A 75 -10.32 -14.91 11.20
C GLY A 75 -10.71 -13.50 10.79
N VAL A 76 -10.74 -13.16 9.51
CA VAL A 76 -11.18 -11.84 9.03
C VAL A 76 -12.70 -11.81 8.95
N SER A 77 -13.33 -10.95 9.75
CA SER A 77 -14.81 -10.80 9.84
C SER A 77 -15.31 -9.40 9.54
N GLU A 78 -14.43 -8.40 9.60
CA GLU A 78 -14.74 -6.98 9.40
C GLU A 78 -14.88 -6.58 7.93
N TRP A 79 -14.45 -7.44 7.01
CA TRP A 79 -14.50 -7.23 5.56
C TRP A 79 -15.41 -8.24 4.87
N LYS A 80 -15.90 -7.87 3.69
CA LYS A 80 -16.68 -8.76 2.80
C LYS A 80 -16.11 -8.69 1.39
N ALA A 81 -16.16 -9.81 0.66
CA ALA A 81 -15.81 -9.85 -0.75
C ALA A 81 -16.59 -8.78 -1.56
N GLY A 82 -15.92 -8.11 -2.46
CA GLY A 82 -16.44 -7.02 -3.28
C GLY A 82 -16.47 -5.64 -2.60
N GLN A 83 -16.14 -5.52 -1.29
CA GLN A 83 -16.04 -4.20 -0.65
C GLN A 83 -14.85 -3.41 -1.21
N ARG A 84 -15.07 -2.11 -1.42
CA ARG A 84 -14.03 -1.15 -1.82
C ARG A 84 -13.19 -0.76 -0.60
N LEU A 85 -11.88 -0.75 -0.79
CA LEU A 85 -10.93 -0.40 0.25
C LEU A 85 -9.72 0.35 -0.31
N THR A 86 -9.00 0.98 0.60
CA THR A 86 -7.62 1.42 0.43
C THR A 86 -6.76 0.79 1.52
N ALA A 87 -5.52 0.42 1.23
CA ALA A 87 -4.67 -0.28 2.19
C ALA A 87 -3.20 0.09 2.06
N LEU A 88 -2.52 0.11 3.21
CA LEU A 88 -1.06 0.05 3.27
C LEU A 88 -0.63 -1.41 3.16
N VAL A 89 0.27 -1.70 2.23
CA VAL A 89 0.76 -3.06 1.98
C VAL A 89 2.28 -3.13 2.20
N PRO A 90 2.81 -4.26 2.68
CA PRO A 90 4.26 -4.40 2.90
C PRO A 90 5.06 -4.59 1.60
N GLY A 91 4.38 -4.58 0.45
CA GLY A 91 4.86 -4.81 -0.90
C GLY A 91 3.78 -5.48 -1.73
N GLY A 92 4.00 -5.62 -3.04
CA GLY A 92 3.05 -6.30 -3.93
C GLY A 92 2.03 -5.39 -4.62
N GLY A 93 2.00 -4.10 -4.30
CA GLY A 93 1.00 -3.17 -4.86
C GLY A 93 1.06 -3.01 -6.38
N TYR A 94 2.22 -3.25 -7.00
CA TYR A 94 2.37 -3.16 -8.46
C TYR A 94 2.04 -4.48 -9.14
N ALA A 95 0.89 -5.06 -8.79
CA ALA A 95 0.33 -6.26 -9.40
C ALA A 95 -1.20 -6.17 -9.43
N GLU A 96 -1.85 -7.02 -10.23
CA GLU A 96 -3.33 -7.09 -10.29
C GLU A 96 -3.95 -7.54 -8.96
N TYR A 97 -3.18 -8.30 -8.15
CA TYR A 97 -3.61 -8.75 -6.83
C TYR A 97 -2.46 -8.63 -5.82
N CYS A 98 -2.77 -8.19 -4.61
CA CYS A 98 -1.84 -8.21 -3.50
C CYS A 98 -2.53 -8.64 -2.20
N VAL A 99 -1.74 -8.99 -1.19
CA VAL A 99 -2.21 -9.35 0.14
C VAL A 99 -1.86 -8.23 1.11
N ALA A 100 -2.80 -7.90 1.99
CA ALA A 100 -2.61 -6.94 3.07
C ALA A 100 -3.12 -7.52 4.40
N PRO A 101 -2.50 -7.18 5.55
CA PRO A 101 -3.16 -7.35 6.84
C PRO A 101 -4.50 -6.61 6.83
N ALA A 102 -5.58 -7.28 7.26
CA ALA A 102 -6.93 -6.68 7.29
C ALA A 102 -6.98 -5.38 8.12
N ALA A 103 -6.16 -5.31 9.18
CA ALA A 103 -6.03 -4.13 10.04
C ALA A 103 -5.34 -2.92 9.36
N HIS A 104 -4.67 -3.12 8.22
CA HIS A 104 -4.03 -2.04 7.46
C HIS A 104 -4.94 -1.50 6.33
N ALA A 105 -6.16 -2.00 6.24
CA ALA A 105 -7.13 -1.58 5.24
C ALA A 105 -8.22 -0.68 5.86
N LEU A 106 -8.62 0.32 5.09
CA LEU A 106 -9.71 1.24 5.43
C LEU A 106 -10.74 1.25 4.29
N PRO A 107 -12.03 1.46 4.59
CA PRO A 107 -13.01 1.74 3.55
C PRO A 107 -12.58 2.96 2.72
N VAL A 108 -12.85 2.93 1.42
CA VAL A 108 -12.64 4.12 0.58
C VAL A 108 -13.53 5.24 1.11
N PRO A 109 -12.98 6.41 1.46
CA PRO A 109 -13.78 7.54 1.93
C PRO A 109 -14.83 7.99 0.90
N ASP A 110 -15.99 8.41 1.39
CA ASP A 110 -17.04 8.95 0.53
C ASP A 110 -16.53 10.16 -0.25
N GLY A 111 -16.90 10.22 -1.54
CA GLY A 111 -16.51 11.30 -2.43
C GLY A 111 -15.15 11.13 -3.10
N LEU A 112 -14.36 10.12 -2.74
CA LEU A 112 -13.12 9.80 -3.43
C LEU A 112 -13.31 8.68 -4.46
N ASP A 113 -12.64 8.81 -5.60
CA ASP A 113 -12.48 7.72 -6.54
C ASP A 113 -11.35 6.76 -6.10
N MET A 114 -11.20 5.64 -6.81
CA MET A 114 -10.19 4.64 -6.45
C MET A 114 -8.75 5.13 -6.64
N ALA A 115 -8.51 6.00 -7.61
CA ALA A 115 -7.16 6.54 -7.84
C ALA A 115 -6.77 7.50 -6.71
N GLN A 116 -7.69 8.36 -6.28
CA GLN A 116 -7.49 9.24 -5.12
C GLN A 116 -7.30 8.43 -3.83
N ALA A 117 -8.11 7.39 -3.62
CA ALA A 117 -8.01 6.53 -2.45
C ALA A 117 -6.69 5.77 -2.37
N ALA A 118 -6.11 5.36 -3.52
CA ALA A 118 -4.84 4.66 -3.56
C ALA A 118 -3.65 5.50 -3.09
N ALA A 119 -3.75 6.82 -3.07
CA ALA A 119 -2.69 7.74 -2.65
C ALA A 119 -2.80 8.16 -1.17
N LEU A 120 -3.69 7.55 -0.39
CA LEU A 120 -3.91 7.94 1.01
C LEU A 120 -3.03 7.19 2.01
N PRO A 121 -2.90 5.85 1.97
CA PRO A 121 -2.37 5.10 3.10
C PRO A 121 -0.94 5.47 3.49
N GLU A 122 -0.02 5.52 2.54
CA GLU A 122 1.40 5.77 2.81
C GLU A 122 1.62 7.15 3.45
N THR A 123 0.96 8.17 2.93
CA THR A 123 1.10 9.54 3.42
C THR A 123 0.28 9.79 4.68
N TRP A 124 -1.00 9.41 4.71
CA TRP A 124 -1.87 9.71 5.84
C TRP A 124 -1.56 8.90 7.09
N PHE A 125 -1.16 7.63 6.96
CA PHE A 125 -0.73 6.87 8.14
C PHE A 125 0.55 7.44 8.72
N THR A 126 1.47 7.91 7.87
CA THR A 126 2.68 8.61 8.30
C THR A 126 2.35 9.92 9.03
N VAL A 127 1.46 10.74 8.46
CA VAL A 127 0.98 11.99 9.08
C VAL A 127 0.32 11.69 10.43
N TRP A 128 -0.61 10.73 10.47
CA TRP A 128 -1.31 10.36 11.69
C TRP A 128 -0.35 9.89 12.78
N ALA A 129 0.49 8.92 12.49
CA ALA A 129 1.45 8.37 13.44
C ALA A 129 2.38 9.47 14.01
N ASN A 130 2.89 10.37 13.16
CA ASN A 130 3.82 11.39 13.59
C ASN A 130 3.14 12.56 14.34
N LEU A 131 2.01 13.05 13.86
CA LEU A 131 1.36 14.23 14.44
C LEU A 131 0.45 13.89 15.62
N ILE A 132 -0.33 12.81 15.49
CA ILE A 132 -1.36 12.48 16.47
C ILE A 132 -0.81 11.52 17.53
N ASP A 133 -0.27 10.37 17.13
CA ASP A 133 0.15 9.34 18.08
C ASP A 133 1.45 9.73 18.80
N LEU A 134 2.48 10.13 18.07
CA LEU A 134 3.79 10.51 18.65
C LEU A 134 3.82 11.96 19.08
N GLY A 135 3.41 12.88 18.20
CA GLY A 135 3.43 14.32 18.43
C GLY A 135 2.34 14.80 19.38
N ARG A 136 1.27 14.02 19.55
CA ARG A 136 0.10 14.35 20.41
C ARG A 136 -0.48 15.73 20.13
N LEU A 137 -0.49 16.12 18.85
CA LEU A 137 -1.00 17.41 18.40
C LEU A 137 -2.46 17.60 18.82
N LYS A 138 -2.77 18.75 19.42
CA LYS A 138 -4.11 19.09 19.91
C LYS A 138 -4.68 20.31 19.19
N ALA A 139 -6.00 20.42 19.21
CA ALA A 139 -6.69 21.58 18.69
C ALA A 139 -6.17 22.87 19.34
N GLY A 140 -5.91 23.90 18.51
CA GLY A 140 -5.38 25.20 18.94
C GLY A 140 -3.85 25.29 18.99
N GLU A 141 -3.11 24.20 18.86
CA GLU A 141 -1.66 24.20 18.74
C GLU A 141 -1.19 24.64 17.34
N ARG A 142 0.04 25.10 17.24
CA ARG A 142 0.66 25.51 15.98
C ARG A 142 1.63 24.45 15.51
N LEU A 143 1.48 24.01 14.27
CA LEU A 143 2.34 23.06 13.60
C LEU A 143 3.23 23.78 12.59
N LEU A 144 4.53 23.54 12.64
CA LEU A 144 5.47 23.92 11.59
C LEU A 144 5.87 22.68 10.78
N VAL A 145 5.67 22.72 9.47
CA VAL A 145 6.05 21.65 8.56
C VAL A 145 7.16 22.15 7.63
N HIS A 146 8.33 21.50 7.69
CA HIS A 146 9.42 21.73 6.73
C HIS A 146 9.17 20.90 5.48
N GLY A 147 9.26 21.54 4.30
CA GLY A 147 9.06 20.84 3.03
C GLY A 147 7.65 20.31 2.81
N GLY A 148 6.64 21.04 3.27
CA GLY A 148 5.23 20.63 3.21
C GLY A 148 4.64 20.43 1.81
N SER A 149 5.43 20.62 0.76
CA SER A 149 5.08 20.31 -0.64
C SER A 149 5.74 19.03 -1.17
N SER A 150 6.55 18.35 -0.37
CA SER A 150 7.09 17.03 -0.72
C SER A 150 6.07 15.94 -0.40
N GLY A 151 5.87 15.03 -1.34
CA GLY A 151 5.02 13.86 -1.14
C GLY A 151 5.70 12.81 -0.27
#